data_ba8ba940bb36e56e844572a7d1273210
#
_entry.id   ba8ba940bb36e56e844572a7d1273210
#
_cell.length_a   1.000
_cell.length_b   1.000
_cell.length_c   1.000
_cell.angle_alpha   90.00
_cell.angle_beta   90.00
_cell.angle_gamma   90.00
#
_symmetry.space_group_name_H-M   'P 1'
#
loop_
_entity.id
_entity.type
_entity.pdbx_description
1 polymer ?
#
loop_
_entity_poly.entity_id
_entity_poly.type
_entity_poly.pdbx_seq_one_letter_code
_entity_poly.pdbx_strand_id
1 'polypeptide(L)'
;GHTGHTKGYLKKANVAFVGTHRHSSTDDEPYNFTYMFKVGIDIPKGARSIILPTNEKVVLFAATLVNELIEPVKVASTHFNTAIKENTVHLNDGDIKYDNLLKGAKVIGFSGSYNEREKPHQIIDGNYNTKWCDVGKHFNYADFDLGESKSLTGWKLVNAGREDKGYVTSACFLLGRNSLDEEWQPLDNFDDNRQNIVQRTMKSPAKVRYVRLMVTRPMQNTDGDVLRINEFELF
;
A
#
# COMPACT_ATOMS: atom_id res chain seq x y z
N GLY A 1 14.44 11.38 7.66
CA GLY A 1 13.11 11.08 7.20
C GLY A 1 12.60 12.15 6.26
N HIS A 2 11.57 11.86 5.53
CA HIS A 2 10.87 12.79 4.65
C HIS A 2 9.40 12.83 5.06
N THR A 3 8.84 14.01 5.16
CA THR A 3 7.45 14.23 5.53
C THR A 3 6.68 14.77 4.33
N GLY A 4 5.42 14.40 4.20
CA GLY A 4 4.54 14.84 3.14
C GLY A 4 3.83 13.69 2.43
N HIS A 5 3.06 14.04 1.41
CA HIS A 5 2.23 13.10 0.65
C HIS A 5 3.01 12.25 -0.35
N THR A 6 4.29 12.55 -0.54
CA THR A 6 5.13 11.82 -1.48
C THR A 6 6.08 10.89 -0.75
N LYS A 7 6.30 9.75 -1.32
CA LYS A 7 7.39 8.85 -0.96
C LYS A 7 8.70 9.63 -1.09
N GLY A 8 9.36 9.91 -0.01
CA GLY A 8 10.55 10.72 0.02
C GLY A 8 11.63 10.27 -0.95
N TYR A 9 12.67 11.05 -1.03
CA TYR A 9 13.78 10.80 -1.91
C TYR A 9 14.53 9.52 -1.51
N LEU A 10 14.27 8.46 -2.23
CA LEU A 10 14.97 7.19 -2.08
C LEU A 10 16.13 7.16 -3.07
N LYS A 11 17.32 7.50 -2.59
CA LYS A 11 18.55 7.23 -3.32
C LYS A 11 18.74 5.71 -3.50
N LYS A 12 19.84 5.32 -4.10
CA LYS A 12 20.31 3.94 -4.20
C LYS A 12 20.62 3.36 -2.81
N ALA A 13 19.58 3.13 -2.03
CA ALA A 13 19.67 2.57 -0.69
C ALA A 13 18.57 1.54 -0.49
N ASN A 14 18.91 0.45 0.19
CA ASN A 14 17.97 -0.60 0.52
C ASN A 14 17.12 -0.12 1.70
N VAL A 15 15.82 0.00 1.49
CA VAL A 15 14.88 0.36 2.54
C VAL A 15 14.49 -0.88 3.31
N ALA A 16 14.66 -0.85 4.62
CA ALA A 16 14.27 -1.92 5.53
C ALA A 16 12.85 -1.75 6.06
N PHE A 17 12.41 -0.50 6.24
CA PHE A 17 11.08 -0.20 6.77
C PHE A 17 10.59 1.15 6.24
N VAL A 18 9.28 1.29 6.05
CA VAL A 18 8.59 2.53 5.72
C VAL A 18 7.50 2.78 6.74
N GLY A 19 7.63 3.84 7.53
CA GLY A 19 6.53 4.38 8.30
C GLY A 19 5.70 5.31 7.41
N THR A 20 4.39 5.21 7.50
CA THR A 20 3.45 5.96 6.64
C THR A 20 2.77 7.13 7.35
N HIS A 21 2.94 7.23 8.65
CA HIS A 21 2.38 8.29 9.48
C HIS A 21 3.26 8.54 10.70
N ARG A 22 2.99 9.62 11.38
CA ARG A 22 3.60 9.96 12.66
C ARG A 22 2.51 10.17 13.70
N HIS A 23 2.66 9.53 14.85
CA HIS A 23 1.87 9.85 16.04
C HIS A 23 2.41 11.11 16.69
N SER A 24 1.56 12.07 16.92
CA SER A 24 1.81 13.20 17.82
C SER A 24 1.11 12.97 19.17
N SER A 25 1.32 13.87 20.12
CA SER A 25 0.62 13.79 21.42
C SER A 25 -0.88 14.08 21.32
N THR A 26 -1.34 14.59 20.20
CA THR A 26 -2.71 15.08 20.01
C THR A 26 -3.41 14.51 18.79
N ASP A 27 -2.66 13.97 17.81
CA ASP A 27 -3.23 13.50 16.56
C ASP A 27 -2.27 12.57 15.81
N ASP A 28 -2.81 11.81 14.85
CA ASP A 28 -2.07 11.06 13.87
C ASP A 28 -1.84 11.93 12.64
N GLU A 29 -0.58 12.18 12.32
CA GLU A 29 -0.20 12.92 11.13
C GLU A 29 -0.04 11.95 9.95
N PRO A 30 -1.04 11.81 9.08
CA PRO A 30 -0.97 10.93 7.93
C PRO A 30 0.03 11.45 6.91
N TYR A 31 0.54 10.54 6.07
CA TYR A 31 1.50 10.83 4.99
C TYR A 31 2.87 11.37 5.45
N ASN A 32 3.18 11.31 6.73
CA ASN A 32 4.51 11.57 7.26
C ASN A 32 5.37 10.32 7.07
N PHE A 33 5.93 10.15 5.87
CA PHE A 33 6.74 8.99 5.56
C PHE A 33 8.10 9.05 6.24
N THR A 34 8.45 7.97 6.92
CA THR A 34 9.78 7.75 7.47
C THR A 34 10.38 6.49 6.89
N TYR A 35 11.70 6.47 6.73
CA TYR A 35 12.40 5.36 6.12
C TYR A 35 13.53 4.89 7.03
N MET A 36 13.59 3.59 7.28
CA MET A 36 14.80 2.94 7.80
C MET A 36 15.54 2.27 6.65
N PHE A 37 16.83 2.47 6.62
CA PHE A 37 17.69 1.93 5.57
C PHE A 37 18.52 0.78 6.12
N LYS A 38 18.75 -0.21 5.28
CA LYS A 38 19.67 -1.31 5.54
C LYS A 38 20.93 -1.10 4.72
N VAL A 39 22.06 -1.16 5.39
CA VAL A 39 23.37 -0.99 4.78
C VAL A 39 24.22 -2.22 5.13
N GLY A 40 24.70 -2.92 4.12
CA GLY A 40 25.72 -3.94 4.28
C GLY A 40 27.10 -3.29 4.38
N ILE A 41 27.91 -3.73 5.34
CA ILE A 41 29.29 -3.27 5.53
C ILE A 41 30.17 -4.50 5.60
N ASP A 42 31.16 -4.58 4.70
CA ASP A 42 32.18 -5.60 4.77
C ASP A 42 33.12 -5.35 5.93
N ILE A 43 33.25 -6.32 6.81
CA ILE A 43 34.13 -6.21 7.98
C ILE A 43 35.45 -6.89 7.65
N PRO A 44 36.58 -6.15 7.74
CA PRO A 44 37.90 -6.74 7.49
C PRO A 44 38.17 -7.90 8.45
N LYS A 45 38.84 -8.92 7.94
CA LYS A 45 39.26 -10.06 8.76
C LYS A 45 40.12 -9.59 9.95
N GLY A 46 39.73 -9.99 11.16
CA GLY A 46 40.41 -9.62 12.38
C GLY A 46 39.93 -8.32 13.04
N ALA A 47 38.94 -7.66 12.50
CA ALA A 47 38.31 -6.52 13.18
C ALA A 47 37.68 -6.97 14.51
N ARG A 48 37.87 -6.18 15.55
CA ARG A 48 37.38 -6.46 16.92
C ARG A 48 36.36 -5.46 17.42
N SER A 49 36.20 -4.35 16.70
CA SER A 49 35.28 -3.26 17.04
C SER A 49 34.80 -2.53 15.82
N ILE A 50 33.64 -1.92 15.92
CA ILE A 50 33.06 -1.02 14.94
C ILE A 50 32.90 0.35 15.61
N ILE A 51 33.42 1.39 14.99
CA ILE A 51 33.22 2.75 15.46
C ILE A 51 32.03 3.31 14.67
N LEU A 52 31.01 3.69 15.41
CA LEU A 52 29.82 4.30 14.82
C LEU A 52 30.08 5.78 14.49
N PRO A 53 29.41 6.33 13.46
CA PRO A 53 29.55 7.76 13.15
C PRO A 53 29.04 8.61 14.31
N THR A 54 29.73 9.69 14.60
CA THR A 54 29.35 10.66 15.65
C THR A 54 28.34 11.70 15.16
N ASN A 55 27.69 11.45 14.03
CA ASN A 55 26.73 12.37 13.46
C ASN A 55 25.36 12.17 14.13
N GLU A 56 24.88 13.19 14.84
CA GLU A 56 23.57 13.19 15.51
C GLU A 56 22.35 12.94 14.63
N LYS A 57 22.52 13.12 13.30
CA LYS A 57 21.46 12.84 12.30
C LYS A 57 21.42 11.38 11.87
N VAL A 58 22.33 10.55 12.38
CA VAL A 58 22.36 9.11 12.09
C VAL A 58 21.89 8.34 13.32
N VAL A 59 20.80 7.63 13.17
CA VAL A 59 20.26 6.75 14.22
C VAL A 59 20.43 5.29 13.78
N LEU A 60 21.14 4.52 14.58
CA LEU A 60 21.28 3.08 14.38
C LEU A 60 20.24 2.35 15.23
N PHE A 61 19.33 1.63 14.61
CA PHE A 61 18.30 0.85 15.32
C PHE A 61 18.74 -0.59 15.62
N ALA A 62 19.50 -1.19 14.71
CA ALA A 62 19.99 -2.56 14.88
C ALA A 62 21.25 -2.80 14.04
N ALA A 63 22.07 -3.74 14.48
CA ALA A 63 23.18 -4.28 13.73
C ALA A 63 23.23 -5.80 13.92
N THR A 64 23.45 -6.52 12.81
CA THR A 64 23.58 -7.98 12.82
C THR A 64 24.88 -8.37 12.15
N LEU A 65 25.65 -9.22 12.81
CA LEU A 65 26.86 -9.80 12.24
C LEU A 65 26.52 -11.14 11.58
N VAL A 66 26.94 -11.30 10.35
CA VAL A 66 26.74 -12.54 9.57
C VAL A 66 28.06 -13.00 8.96
N ASN A 67 28.25 -14.31 8.83
CA ASN A 67 29.44 -14.88 8.23
C ASN A 67 29.40 -14.91 6.70
N GLU A 68 28.19 -14.85 6.14
CA GLU A 68 27.94 -14.80 4.69
C GLU A 68 26.92 -13.72 4.42
N LEU A 69 26.98 -13.13 3.23
CA LEU A 69 25.91 -12.25 2.73
C LEU A 69 24.67 -13.11 2.51
N ILE A 70 23.92 -13.32 3.59
CA ILE A 70 22.59 -13.87 3.48
C ILE A 70 21.77 -12.84 2.75
N GLU A 71 21.18 -13.22 1.63
CA GLU A 71 20.13 -12.47 0.96
C GLU A 71 19.24 -11.81 2.03
N PRO A 72 18.93 -10.55 1.91
CA PRO A 72 18.33 -9.79 3.00
C PRO A 72 17.15 -10.55 3.57
N VAL A 73 17.17 -10.79 4.87
CA VAL A 73 15.97 -11.25 5.59
C VAL A 73 14.84 -10.38 5.11
N LYS A 74 13.85 -10.97 4.46
CA LYS A 74 12.66 -10.26 4.01
C LYS A 74 11.90 -9.83 5.25
N VAL A 75 12.22 -8.65 5.75
CA VAL A 75 11.43 -8.03 6.79
C VAL A 75 10.06 -7.75 6.17
N ALA A 76 8.97 -7.97 6.88
CA ALA A 76 7.60 -7.73 6.38
C ALA A 76 7.46 -6.36 5.71
N SER A 77 8.14 -5.35 6.23
CA SER A 77 8.20 -4.00 5.67
C SER A 77 8.93 -3.87 4.34
N THR A 78 9.77 -4.80 3.92
CA THR A 78 10.41 -4.75 2.59
C THR A 78 9.43 -5.06 1.48
N HIS A 79 8.29 -5.68 1.78
CA HIS A 79 7.22 -5.84 0.81
C HIS A 79 6.66 -4.51 0.31
N PHE A 80 6.71 -3.44 1.13
CA PHE A 80 6.34 -2.10 0.69
C PHE A 80 7.33 -1.46 -0.28
N ASN A 81 8.54 -1.97 -0.38
CA ASN A 81 9.62 -1.37 -1.16
C ASN A 81 10.12 -2.20 -2.34
N THR A 82 9.84 -3.46 -2.39
CA THR A 82 9.95 -4.15 -3.65
C THR A 82 8.86 -3.56 -4.53
N ALA A 83 9.20 -2.43 -5.16
CA ALA A 83 8.43 -1.96 -6.28
C ALA A 83 8.20 -3.19 -7.15
N ILE A 84 6.97 -3.64 -7.20
CA ILE A 84 6.55 -4.68 -8.12
C ILE A 84 6.54 -4.01 -9.49
N LYS A 85 7.72 -3.56 -9.92
CA LYS A 85 7.89 -2.93 -11.23
C LYS A 85 7.78 -3.93 -12.37
N GLU A 86 7.79 -5.23 -12.05
CA GLU A 86 8.01 -6.23 -13.08
C GLU A 86 6.79 -7.08 -13.46
N ASN A 87 5.62 -6.87 -12.80
CA ASN A 87 4.44 -7.68 -13.08
C ASN A 87 3.16 -6.88 -13.28
N THR A 88 3.26 -5.66 -13.77
CA THR A 88 2.06 -4.97 -14.23
C THR A 88 1.73 -5.45 -15.63
N VAL A 89 0.93 -6.48 -15.72
CA VAL A 89 0.30 -6.83 -16.99
C VAL A 89 -0.82 -5.82 -17.19
N HIS A 90 -0.62 -4.89 -18.12
CA HIS A 90 -1.68 -4.00 -18.55
C HIS A 90 -2.61 -4.80 -19.46
N LEU A 91 -3.66 -5.35 -18.87
CA LEU A 91 -4.70 -6.00 -19.64
C LEU A 91 -5.71 -4.94 -20.10
N ASN A 92 -6.08 -5.00 -21.37
CA ASN A 92 -7.15 -4.19 -21.92
C ASN A 92 -8.48 -4.55 -21.25
N ASP A 93 -9.32 -3.55 -21.08
CA ASP A 93 -10.66 -3.71 -20.50
C ASP A 93 -11.44 -4.78 -21.27
N GLY A 94 -11.70 -5.94 -20.65
CA GLY A 94 -12.58 -6.96 -21.21
C GLY A 94 -12.00 -8.37 -21.37
N ASP A 95 -10.70 -8.59 -21.20
CA ASP A 95 -10.07 -9.84 -21.67
C ASP A 95 -9.97 -10.99 -20.66
N ILE A 96 -10.20 -10.76 -19.36
CA ILE A 96 -10.18 -11.84 -18.36
C ILE A 96 -11.49 -11.85 -17.58
N LYS A 97 -12.24 -12.93 -17.74
CA LYS A 97 -13.36 -13.25 -16.83
C LYS A 97 -12.82 -13.96 -15.60
N TYR A 98 -12.93 -13.31 -14.47
CA TYR A 98 -12.67 -13.90 -13.15
C TYR A 98 -13.89 -13.72 -12.25
N ASP A 99 -14.03 -14.62 -11.29
CA ASP A 99 -15.03 -14.46 -10.25
C ASP A 99 -14.55 -13.40 -9.25
N ASN A 100 -15.27 -12.28 -9.18
CA ASN A 100 -14.96 -11.24 -8.23
C ASN A 100 -15.23 -11.73 -6.80
N LEU A 101 -14.15 -11.90 -6.02
CA LEU A 101 -14.20 -12.39 -4.65
C LEU A 101 -14.91 -11.42 -3.69
N LEU A 102 -15.06 -10.15 -4.07
CA LEU A 102 -15.81 -9.14 -3.30
C LEU A 102 -17.33 -9.24 -3.50
N LYS A 103 -17.80 -10.06 -4.43
CA LYS A 103 -19.23 -10.29 -4.59
C LYS A 103 -19.81 -10.89 -3.31
N GLY A 104 -20.70 -10.12 -2.66
CA GLY A 104 -21.30 -10.49 -1.38
C GLY A 104 -20.42 -10.22 -0.14
N ALA A 105 -19.25 -9.65 -0.32
CA ALA A 105 -18.41 -9.20 0.80
C ALA A 105 -19.09 -8.07 1.59
N LYS A 106 -18.70 -7.94 2.86
CA LYS A 106 -19.21 -6.88 3.74
C LYS A 106 -18.16 -5.81 3.94
N VAL A 107 -18.54 -4.54 3.83
CA VAL A 107 -17.72 -3.43 4.30
C VAL A 107 -17.81 -3.41 5.82
N ILE A 108 -16.67 -3.57 6.50
CA ILE A 108 -16.58 -3.66 7.97
C ILE A 108 -15.89 -2.46 8.61
N GLY A 109 -15.27 -1.59 7.80
CA GLY A 109 -14.63 -0.35 8.26
C GLY A 109 -14.23 0.52 7.08
N PHE A 110 -14.16 1.82 7.28
CA PHE A 110 -13.64 2.76 6.28
C PHE A 110 -13.31 4.12 6.91
N SER A 111 -12.45 4.89 6.25
CA SER A 111 -11.98 6.20 6.71
C SER A 111 -13.08 7.25 6.75
N GLY A 112 -13.86 7.34 5.68
CA GLY A 112 -14.90 8.34 5.53
C GLY A 112 -15.62 8.22 4.20
N SER A 113 -16.58 9.13 4.00
CA SER A 113 -17.27 9.30 2.71
C SER A 113 -17.78 10.73 2.58
N TYR A 114 -17.83 11.23 1.37
CA TYR A 114 -18.38 12.56 1.08
C TYR A 114 -19.85 12.66 1.47
N ASN A 115 -20.63 11.59 1.24
CA ASN A 115 -22.04 11.49 1.59
C ASN A 115 -22.50 10.03 1.66
N GLU A 116 -23.75 9.81 2.06
CA GLU A 116 -24.34 8.46 2.20
C GLU A 116 -24.39 7.62 0.92
N ARG A 117 -24.41 8.27 -0.25
CA ARG A 117 -24.50 7.61 -1.56
C ARG A 117 -23.12 7.28 -2.17
N GLU A 118 -22.04 7.77 -1.56
CA GLU A 118 -20.68 7.60 -2.05
C GLU A 118 -19.79 6.89 -1.02
N LYS A 119 -20.34 5.88 -0.35
CA LYS A 119 -19.65 5.01 0.61
C LYS A 119 -18.92 3.87 -0.08
N PRO A 120 -17.95 3.19 0.58
CA PRO A 120 -17.21 2.06 0.01
C PRO A 120 -18.03 0.89 -0.50
N HIS A 121 -19.30 0.76 -0.12
CA HIS A 121 -20.20 -0.24 -0.69
C HIS A 121 -20.37 -0.08 -2.20
N GLN A 122 -20.20 1.14 -2.71
CA GLN A 122 -20.35 1.48 -4.12
C GLN A 122 -19.20 0.97 -5.00
N ILE A 123 -18.07 0.61 -4.41
CA ILE A 123 -16.92 0.11 -5.19
C ILE A 123 -16.86 -1.41 -5.27
N ILE A 124 -17.86 -2.10 -4.71
CA ILE A 124 -17.98 -3.57 -4.75
C ILE A 124 -19.36 -4.01 -5.25
N ASP A 125 -20.16 -3.08 -5.79
CA ASP A 125 -21.53 -3.32 -6.24
C ASP A 125 -21.62 -3.82 -7.68
N GLY A 126 -20.52 -3.86 -8.42
CA GLY A 126 -20.44 -4.26 -9.83
C GLY A 126 -20.96 -3.19 -10.80
N ASN A 127 -21.15 -1.96 -10.34
CA ASN A 127 -21.65 -0.86 -11.13
C ASN A 127 -20.59 0.24 -11.32
N TYR A 128 -19.92 0.26 -12.43
CA TYR A 128 -18.86 1.22 -12.76
C TYR A 128 -19.31 2.70 -12.85
N ASN A 129 -20.59 2.98 -12.64
CA ASN A 129 -21.13 4.35 -12.62
C ASN A 129 -21.37 4.88 -11.20
N THR A 130 -21.29 4.02 -10.19
CA THR A 130 -21.28 4.39 -8.77
C THR A 130 -19.84 4.61 -8.32
N LYS A 131 -19.64 5.20 -7.14
CA LYS A 131 -18.30 5.42 -6.62
C LYS A 131 -18.27 5.57 -5.10
N TRP A 132 -17.14 5.30 -4.53
CA TRP A 132 -16.74 5.82 -3.24
C TRP A 132 -16.00 7.15 -3.43
N CYS A 133 -16.48 8.18 -2.75
CA CYS A 133 -15.80 9.46 -2.65
C CYS A 133 -15.53 9.77 -1.18
N ASP A 134 -14.29 10.11 -0.88
CA ASP A 134 -13.85 10.55 0.43
C ASP A 134 -13.01 11.83 0.28
N VAL A 135 -13.16 12.77 1.21
CA VAL A 135 -12.47 14.07 1.15
C VAL A 135 -11.83 14.39 2.48
N GLY A 136 -10.65 14.98 2.42
CA GLY A 136 -9.92 15.40 3.62
C GLY A 136 -8.53 14.78 3.71
N LYS A 137 -7.69 15.42 4.52
CA LYS A 137 -6.29 15.02 4.73
C LYS A 137 -6.18 13.94 5.80
N HIS A 138 -6.68 12.76 5.50
CA HIS A 138 -6.58 11.57 6.35
C HIS A 138 -6.24 10.34 5.50
N PHE A 139 -5.97 9.21 6.15
CA PHE A 139 -5.83 7.95 5.42
C PHE A 139 -7.17 7.52 4.86
N ASN A 140 -7.19 7.30 3.53
CA ASN A 140 -8.35 6.70 2.90
C ASN A 140 -8.20 5.19 2.95
N TYR A 141 -9.11 4.51 3.61
CA TYR A 141 -9.13 3.05 3.62
C TYR A 141 -10.56 2.50 3.62
N ALA A 142 -10.70 1.32 3.09
CA ALA A 142 -11.91 0.50 3.20
C ALA A 142 -11.55 -0.95 3.50
N ASP A 143 -12.24 -1.55 4.46
CA ASP A 143 -12.06 -2.91 4.94
C ASP A 143 -13.22 -3.78 4.52
N PHE A 144 -12.89 -4.96 4.03
CA PHE A 144 -13.85 -5.93 3.50
C PHE A 144 -13.69 -7.27 4.20
N ASP A 145 -14.81 -7.88 4.63
CA ASP A 145 -14.87 -9.28 5.06
C ASP A 145 -15.39 -10.12 3.90
N LEU A 146 -14.57 -11.02 3.39
CA LEU A 146 -14.91 -11.95 2.31
C LEU A 146 -15.83 -13.10 2.78
N GLY A 147 -16.18 -13.13 4.08
CA GLY A 147 -16.98 -14.17 4.71
C GLY A 147 -16.18 -15.40 5.16
N GLU A 148 -15.23 -15.80 4.35
CA GLU A 148 -14.31 -16.90 4.60
C GLU A 148 -12.91 -16.59 4.06
N SER A 149 -11.91 -17.39 4.41
CA SER A 149 -10.57 -17.24 3.86
C SER A 149 -10.53 -17.72 2.41
N LYS A 150 -10.26 -16.79 1.48
CA LYS A 150 -10.18 -17.04 0.04
C LYS A 150 -8.76 -16.89 -0.50
N SER A 151 -8.45 -17.58 -1.59
CA SER A 151 -7.18 -17.45 -2.28
C SER A 151 -7.25 -16.27 -3.24
N LEU A 152 -6.46 -15.24 -2.98
CA LEU A 152 -6.35 -14.04 -3.76
C LEU A 152 -5.14 -14.13 -4.69
N THR A 153 -5.35 -13.98 -5.98
CA THR A 153 -4.30 -14.02 -7.01
C THR A 153 -4.05 -12.68 -7.68
N GLY A 154 -5.01 -11.76 -7.57
CA GLY A 154 -4.90 -10.43 -8.14
C GLY A 154 -6.06 -9.53 -7.78
N TRP A 155 -6.03 -8.32 -8.30
CA TRP A 155 -7.01 -7.28 -8.01
C TRP A 155 -7.09 -6.22 -9.11
N LYS A 156 -8.22 -5.55 -9.18
CA LYS A 156 -8.47 -4.48 -10.13
C LYS A 156 -9.06 -3.27 -9.41
N LEU A 157 -8.58 -2.09 -9.77
CA LEU A 157 -9.07 -0.81 -9.31
C LEU A 157 -9.49 0.04 -10.50
N VAL A 158 -10.72 0.54 -10.47
CA VAL A 158 -11.25 1.47 -11.47
C VAL A 158 -11.44 2.82 -10.80
N ASN A 159 -10.67 3.79 -11.23
CA ASN A 159 -10.70 5.16 -10.73
C ASN A 159 -11.77 6.00 -11.46
N ALA A 160 -12.05 7.19 -10.92
CA ALA A 160 -12.95 8.14 -11.56
C ALA A 160 -12.27 9.07 -12.59
N GLY A 161 -11.21 8.59 -13.24
CA GLY A 161 -10.46 9.36 -14.24
C GLY A 161 -11.26 9.68 -15.51
N ARG A 162 -12.45 9.08 -15.68
CA ARG A 162 -13.40 9.48 -16.71
C ARG A 162 -14.11 10.80 -16.37
N GLU A 163 -14.25 11.14 -15.10
CA GLU A 163 -14.79 12.42 -14.64
C GLU A 163 -13.72 13.52 -14.76
N ASP A 164 -12.52 13.26 -14.25
CA ASP A 164 -11.35 14.12 -14.37
C ASP A 164 -10.09 13.27 -14.24
N LYS A 165 -9.11 13.52 -15.10
CA LYS A 165 -7.81 12.81 -15.10
C LYS A 165 -7.05 12.96 -13.78
N GLY A 166 -7.33 14.02 -13.02
CA GLY A 166 -6.79 14.24 -11.69
C GLY A 166 -7.29 13.23 -10.65
N TYR A 167 -8.48 12.64 -10.84
CA TYR A 167 -9.11 11.68 -9.92
C TYR A 167 -8.60 10.23 -10.08
N VAL A 168 -7.40 10.07 -10.56
CA VAL A 168 -6.75 8.77 -10.63
C VAL A 168 -5.87 8.59 -9.40
N THR A 169 -6.16 7.56 -8.61
CA THR A 169 -5.35 7.16 -7.45
C THR A 169 -3.91 6.90 -7.89
N SER A 170 -2.97 7.63 -7.33
CA SER A 170 -1.55 7.52 -7.65
C SER A 170 -0.83 6.43 -6.87
N ALA A 171 -1.22 6.20 -5.60
CA ALA A 171 -0.59 5.19 -4.77
C ALA A 171 -1.56 4.56 -3.78
N CYS A 172 -1.48 3.24 -3.64
CA CYS A 172 -2.24 2.50 -2.65
C CYS A 172 -1.55 1.19 -2.27
N PHE A 173 -2.03 0.60 -1.17
CA PHE A 173 -1.66 -0.73 -0.69
C PHE A 173 -2.90 -1.61 -0.64
N LEU A 174 -2.70 -2.87 -0.96
CA LEU A 174 -3.61 -3.96 -0.66
C LEU A 174 -3.06 -4.71 0.55
N LEU A 175 -3.83 -4.79 1.61
CA LEU A 175 -3.46 -5.48 2.84
C LEU A 175 -4.43 -6.61 3.12
N GLY A 176 -3.98 -7.64 3.84
CA GLY A 176 -4.83 -8.77 4.21
C GLY A 176 -4.52 -9.33 5.58
N ARG A 177 -5.51 -10.03 6.16
CA ARG A 177 -5.37 -10.80 7.40
C ARG A 177 -6.47 -11.88 7.49
N ASN A 178 -6.32 -12.85 8.39
CA ASN A 178 -7.30 -13.92 8.54
C ASN A 178 -8.14 -13.81 9.83
N SER A 179 -7.68 -13.04 10.81
CA SER A 179 -8.41 -12.72 12.03
C SER A 179 -8.46 -11.20 12.26
N LEU A 180 -9.47 -10.74 12.99
CA LEU A 180 -9.58 -9.33 13.38
C LEU A 180 -8.50 -8.92 14.39
N ASP A 181 -7.94 -9.88 15.11
CA ASP A 181 -6.86 -9.67 16.10
C ASP A 181 -5.47 -9.71 15.48
N GLU A 182 -5.35 -10.07 14.20
CA GLU A 182 -4.08 -10.07 13.48
C GLU A 182 -3.75 -8.69 12.93
N GLU A 183 -2.46 -8.39 12.87
CA GLU A 183 -1.96 -7.22 12.16
C GLU A 183 -2.18 -7.33 10.66
N TRP A 184 -2.45 -6.21 10.00
CA TRP A 184 -2.56 -6.15 8.56
C TRP A 184 -1.23 -6.47 7.89
N GLN A 185 -1.23 -7.45 6.99
CA GLN A 185 -0.08 -7.86 6.20
C GLN A 185 -0.17 -7.29 4.79
N PRO A 186 0.92 -6.72 4.25
CA PRO A 186 0.94 -6.22 2.88
C PRO A 186 0.88 -7.38 1.90
N LEU A 187 -0.04 -7.28 0.95
CA LEU A 187 -0.22 -8.25 -0.13
C LEU A 187 0.36 -7.72 -1.44
N ASP A 188 0.02 -6.47 -1.78
CA ASP A 188 0.48 -5.80 -2.98
C ASP A 188 0.40 -4.28 -2.83
N ASN A 189 1.04 -3.53 -3.73
CA ASN A 189 0.94 -2.08 -3.77
C ASN A 189 1.32 -1.54 -5.15
N PHE A 190 0.89 -0.32 -5.44
CA PHE A 190 1.47 0.49 -6.49
C PHE A 190 1.74 1.91 -5.99
N ASP A 191 2.69 2.56 -6.63
CA ASP A 191 2.96 3.99 -6.52
C ASP A 191 3.17 4.58 -7.93
N ASP A 192 2.93 5.86 -8.10
CA ASP A 192 3.04 6.59 -9.39
C ASP A 192 2.15 6.04 -10.51
N ASN A 193 0.97 5.50 -10.18
CA ASN A 193 -0.02 5.11 -11.16
C ASN A 193 -0.63 6.34 -11.86
N ARG A 194 -0.83 6.23 -13.18
CA ARG A 194 -1.49 7.24 -14.02
C ARG A 194 -2.66 6.68 -14.83
N GLN A 195 -2.98 5.42 -14.61
CA GLN A 195 -4.01 4.73 -15.36
C GLN A 195 -5.34 4.75 -14.62
N ASN A 196 -6.41 5.01 -15.35
CA ASN A 196 -7.76 4.98 -14.80
C ASN A 196 -8.16 3.59 -14.32
N ILE A 197 -7.72 2.55 -15.03
CA ILE A 197 -7.93 1.14 -14.66
C ILE A 197 -6.57 0.53 -14.36
N VAL A 198 -6.44 -0.03 -13.17
CA VAL A 198 -5.25 -0.77 -12.73
C VAL A 198 -5.67 -2.19 -12.45
N GLN A 199 -5.14 -3.14 -13.20
CA GLN A 199 -5.31 -4.57 -12.94
C GLN A 199 -3.95 -5.18 -12.65
N ARG A 200 -3.87 -5.97 -11.58
CA ARG A 200 -2.61 -6.51 -11.06
C ARG A 200 -2.75 -7.97 -10.72
N THR A 201 -1.76 -8.75 -11.14
CA THR A 201 -1.57 -10.13 -10.70
C THR A 201 -0.50 -10.13 -9.61
N MET A 202 -0.78 -10.80 -8.51
CA MET A 202 0.16 -10.91 -7.38
C MET A 202 1.27 -11.93 -7.70
N LYS A 203 2.47 -11.71 -7.17
CA LYS A 203 3.60 -12.65 -7.35
C LYS A 203 3.32 -14.04 -6.79
N SER A 204 2.59 -14.10 -5.71
CA SER A 204 2.17 -15.34 -5.07
C SER A 204 0.74 -15.18 -4.57
N PRO A 205 -0.10 -16.20 -4.72
CA PRO A 205 -1.44 -16.19 -4.12
C PRO A 205 -1.35 -15.98 -2.61
N ALA A 206 -2.29 -15.20 -2.08
CA ALA A 206 -2.43 -14.99 -0.64
C ALA A 206 -3.78 -15.53 -0.16
N LYS A 207 -3.78 -16.28 0.95
CA LYS A 207 -5.01 -16.79 1.54
C LYS A 207 -5.44 -15.87 2.67
N VAL A 208 -6.54 -15.14 2.47
CA VAL A 208 -7.01 -14.08 3.37
C VAL A 208 -8.53 -14.05 3.47
N ARG A 209 -9.05 -13.68 4.64
CA ARG A 209 -10.46 -13.42 4.87
C ARG A 209 -10.78 -11.92 4.85
N TYR A 210 -9.95 -11.12 5.48
CA TYR A 210 -10.15 -9.67 5.56
C TYR A 210 -9.16 -8.97 4.65
N VAL A 211 -9.66 -8.03 3.87
CA VAL A 211 -8.86 -7.24 2.94
C VAL A 211 -9.06 -5.76 3.21
N ARG A 212 -7.98 -5.00 3.21
CA ARG A 212 -7.99 -3.54 3.26
C ARG A 212 -7.43 -2.96 1.96
N LEU A 213 -8.19 -2.09 1.33
CA LEU A 213 -7.68 -1.15 0.35
C LEU A 213 -7.27 0.12 1.11
N MET A 214 -5.99 0.45 1.12
CA MET A 214 -5.45 1.65 1.77
C MET A 214 -4.84 2.58 0.74
N VAL A 215 -5.43 3.74 0.54
CA VAL A 215 -4.99 4.72 -0.44
C VAL A 215 -4.13 5.78 0.24
N THR A 216 -2.91 5.93 -0.25
CA THR A 216 -1.91 6.87 0.30
C THR A 216 -1.73 8.12 -0.55
N ARG A 217 -2.10 8.08 -1.83
CA ARG A 217 -2.20 9.23 -2.72
C ARG A 217 -3.46 9.10 -3.57
N PRO A 218 -4.55 9.78 -3.17
CA PRO A 218 -5.85 9.59 -3.82
C PRO A 218 -5.96 10.25 -5.20
N MET A 219 -5.08 11.18 -5.52
CA MET A 219 -5.11 11.97 -6.76
C MET A 219 -3.75 12.01 -7.46
N GLN A 220 -3.76 12.51 -8.71
CA GLN A 220 -2.53 12.81 -9.46
C GLN A 220 -1.82 14.05 -8.90
N ASN A 221 -2.57 15.03 -8.43
CA ASN A 221 -2.01 16.17 -7.70
C ASN A 221 -1.63 15.72 -6.28
N THR A 222 -0.38 15.92 -5.91
CA THR A 222 0.16 15.52 -4.59
C THR A 222 -0.46 16.27 -3.42
N ASP A 223 -1.01 17.45 -3.67
CA ASP A 223 -1.70 18.28 -2.67
C ASP A 223 -3.21 18.01 -2.62
N GLY A 224 -3.69 17.17 -3.54
CA GLY A 224 -5.09 16.80 -3.61
C GLY A 224 -5.46 15.75 -2.54
N ASP A 225 -6.65 15.92 -1.96
CA ASP A 225 -7.16 15.14 -0.86
C ASP A 225 -8.51 14.46 -1.15
N VAL A 226 -8.87 14.36 -2.43
CA VAL A 226 -10.14 13.78 -2.87
C VAL A 226 -9.94 12.39 -3.43
N LEU A 227 -10.44 11.38 -2.72
CA LEU A 227 -10.51 10.02 -3.22
C LEU A 227 -11.77 9.84 -4.07
N ARG A 228 -11.63 9.21 -5.25
CA ARG A 228 -12.74 8.79 -6.09
C ARG A 228 -12.43 7.48 -6.80
N ILE A 229 -13.09 6.41 -6.37
CA ILE A 229 -12.95 5.07 -6.93
C ILE A 229 -14.33 4.60 -7.39
N ASN A 230 -14.43 4.08 -8.61
CA ASN A 230 -15.67 3.55 -9.17
C ASN A 230 -15.85 2.07 -8.84
N GLU A 231 -14.80 1.25 -8.92
CA GLU A 231 -14.91 -0.18 -8.66
C GLU A 231 -13.61 -0.75 -8.11
N PHE A 232 -13.74 -1.75 -7.26
CA PHE A 232 -12.65 -2.53 -6.69
C PHE A 232 -13.01 -4.01 -6.75
N GLU A 233 -12.15 -4.80 -7.37
CA GLU A 233 -12.37 -6.22 -7.60
C GLU A 233 -11.17 -7.03 -7.12
N LEU A 234 -11.45 -8.22 -6.59
CA LEU A 234 -10.45 -9.20 -6.15
C LEU A 234 -10.66 -10.53 -6.89
N PHE A 235 -9.60 -11.22 -7.25
CA PHE A 235 -9.67 -12.50 -7.93
C PHE A 235 -8.51 -13.44 -7.58
#